data_43efe57e9c8715628c447ebbbdffc728
#
_entry.id   43efe57e9c8715628c447ebbbdffc728
#
_cell.length_a   1.000
_cell.length_b   1.000
_cell.length_c   1.000
_cell.angle_alpha   90.00
_cell.angle_beta   90.00
_cell.angle_gamma   90.00
#
_symmetry.space_group_name_H-M   'P 1'
#
loop_
_entity.id
_entity.type
_entity.pdbx_description
1 polymer ?
#
loop_
_entity_poly.entity_id
_entity_poly.type
_entity_poly.pdbx_seq_one_letter_code
_entity_poly.pdbx_strand_id
1 'polypeptide(L)'
;MTKLEELKATAVKLQQQIAELEKPKQWEPRGGDWWVAVSGNIFSGGTSPVEINNGAVRRTINAAEKASAAMRTHNRLLAYVDEFGGDWEADWSDTHKNYCVYYTHLRMTWAVTMSSSVCTSGAVYMSQDCAEGLVDKLNSGEVVL
;
A
#
# COMPACT_ATOMS: atom_id res chain seq x y z
N MET A 1 -50.98 -17.88 12.25
CA MET A 1 -49.94 -18.39 11.34
C MET A 1 -50.13 -19.87 11.11
N THR A 2 -50.14 -20.31 9.88
CA THR A 2 -50.22 -21.73 9.55
C THR A 2 -48.86 -22.39 9.69
N LYS A 3 -48.84 -23.70 9.95
CA LYS A 3 -47.59 -24.49 10.03
C LYS A 3 -46.71 -24.34 8.75
N LEU A 4 -47.33 -24.12 7.60
CA LEU A 4 -46.67 -23.88 6.33
C LEU A 4 -45.94 -22.52 6.31
N GLU A 5 -46.52 -21.47 6.87
CA GLU A 5 -45.92 -20.13 6.96
C GLU A 5 -44.72 -20.12 7.91
N GLU A 6 -44.80 -20.84 9.02
CA GLU A 6 -43.70 -21.02 9.97
C GLU A 6 -42.50 -21.74 9.31
N LEU A 7 -42.76 -22.80 8.53
CA LEU A 7 -41.75 -23.53 7.81
C LEU A 7 -41.07 -22.66 6.72
N LYS A 8 -41.87 -21.87 6.00
CA LYS A 8 -41.30 -20.92 5.01
C LYS A 8 -40.44 -19.86 5.66
N ALA A 9 -40.87 -19.28 6.78
CA ALA A 9 -40.07 -18.31 7.53
C ALA A 9 -38.76 -18.93 8.03
N THR A 10 -38.79 -20.15 8.52
CA THR A 10 -37.61 -20.90 8.96
C THR A 10 -36.66 -21.18 7.80
N ALA A 11 -37.16 -21.58 6.63
CA ALA A 11 -36.37 -21.82 5.43
C ALA A 11 -35.66 -20.56 4.96
N VAL A 12 -36.35 -19.41 4.93
CA VAL A 12 -35.72 -18.12 4.57
C VAL A 12 -34.60 -17.75 5.54
N LYS A 13 -34.81 -17.94 6.84
CA LYS A 13 -33.81 -17.67 7.87
C LYS A 13 -32.59 -18.55 7.72
N LEU A 14 -32.76 -19.85 7.42
CA LEU A 14 -31.67 -20.77 7.17
C LEU A 14 -30.91 -20.42 5.91
N GLN A 15 -31.59 -20.05 4.83
CA GLN A 15 -30.93 -19.57 3.60
C GLN A 15 -30.08 -18.33 3.82
N GLN A 16 -30.56 -17.39 4.62
CA GLN A 16 -29.78 -16.21 5.00
C GLN A 16 -28.53 -16.59 5.82
N GLN A 17 -28.67 -17.52 6.77
CA GLN A 17 -27.53 -18.01 7.56
C GLN A 17 -26.48 -18.74 6.68
N ILE A 18 -26.93 -19.55 5.73
CA ILE A 18 -26.04 -20.22 4.77
C ILE A 18 -25.31 -19.18 3.94
N ALA A 19 -26.01 -18.19 3.39
CA ALA A 19 -25.39 -17.13 2.59
C ALA A 19 -24.35 -16.32 3.38
N GLU A 20 -24.58 -16.09 4.67
CA GLU A 20 -23.60 -15.45 5.56
C GLU A 20 -22.35 -16.32 5.78
N LEU A 21 -22.53 -17.64 5.94
CA LEU A 21 -21.43 -18.59 6.14
C LEU A 21 -20.62 -18.84 4.87
N GLU A 22 -21.26 -18.73 3.71
CA GLU A 22 -20.62 -18.88 2.39
C GLU A 22 -19.89 -17.63 1.91
N LYS A 23 -20.08 -16.48 2.58
CA LYS A 23 -19.27 -15.28 2.25
C LYS A 23 -17.80 -15.59 2.43
N PRO A 24 -16.96 -15.28 1.42
CA PRO A 24 -15.53 -15.45 1.57
C PRO A 24 -15.06 -14.65 2.78
N LYS A 25 -14.40 -15.34 3.70
CA LYS A 25 -13.83 -14.69 4.89
C LYS A 25 -12.80 -13.68 4.45
N GLN A 26 -13.09 -12.41 4.66
CA GLN A 26 -12.14 -11.35 4.37
C GLN A 26 -10.87 -11.55 5.20
N TRP A 27 -9.72 -11.45 4.54
CA TRP A 27 -8.45 -11.48 5.24
C TRP A 27 -8.31 -10.25 6.14
N GLU A 28 -7.88 -10.50 7.35
CA GLU A 28 -7.57 -9.45 8.33
C GLU A 28 -6.14 -9.63 8.85
N PRO A 29 -5.42 -8.53 9.12
CA PRO A 29 -4.11 -8.61 9.75
C PRO A 29 -4.18 -9.27 11.12
N ARG A 30 -3.22 -10.16 11.41
CA ARG A 30 -3.23 -10.93 12.67
C ARG A 30 -2.55 -10.25 13.85
N GLY A 31 -1.89 -9.15 13.63
CA GLY A 31 -1.09 -8.53 14.68
C GLY A 31 0.24 -9.24 14.93
N GLY A 32 0.93 -8.86 15.98
CA GLY A 32 2.23 -9.37 16.39
C GLY A 32 2.87 -8.53 17.47
N ASP A 33 4.13 -8.78 17.77
CA ASP A 33 4.86 -8.13 18.87
C ASP A 33 5.63 -6.88 18.43
N TRP A 34 5.68 -6.61 17.13
CA TRP A 34 6.44 -5.51 16.55
C TRP A 34 5.53 -4.58 15.75
N TRP A 35 5.67 -3.31 15.92
CA TRP A 35 4.94 -2.33 15.13
C TRP A 35 5.85 -1.23 14.60
N VAL A 36 5.47 -0.67 13.45
CA VAL A 36 6.21 0.36 12.72
C VAL A 36 5.42 1.65 12.78
N ALA A 37 5.99 2.68 13.37
CA ALA A 37 5.40 4.01 13.40
C ALA A 37 5.48 4.70 12.03
N VAL A 38 4.69 5.75 11.84
CA VAL A 38 4.71 6.58 10.63
C VAL A 38 6.10 7.15 10.34
N SER A 39 6.89 7.41 11.40
CA SER A 39 8.29 7.83 11.29
C SER A 39 9.24 6.75 10.74
N GLY A 40 8.78 5.50 10.62
CA GLY A 40 9.60 4.33 10.30
C GLY A 40 10.29 3.71 11.50
N ASN A 41 10.13 4.24 12.71
CA ASN A 41 10.68 3.63 13.91
C ASN A 41 9.95 2.33 14.26
N ILE A 42 10.71 1.37 14.80
CA ILE A 42 10.21 0.05 15.18
C ILE A 42 10.11 -0.02 16.70
N PHE A 43 8.99 -0.50 17.18
CA PHE A 43 8.70 -0.67 18.61
C PHE A 43 8.26 -2.10 18.89
N SER A 44 8.50 -2.56 20.11
CA SER A 44 8.04 -3.86 20.60
C SER A 44 6.89 -3.71 21.60
N GLY A 45 5.99 -4.70 21.62
CA GLY A 45 4.89 -4.79 22.57
C GLY A 45 3.70 -3.89 22.29
N GLY A 46 2.64 -4.05 23.07
CA GLY A 46 1.53 -3.13 23.27
C GLY A 46 0.80 -2.61 22.03
N THR A 47 0.37 -3.48 21.15
CA THR A 47 -0.34 -3.06 19.93
C THR A 47 -1.82 -2.91 20.14
N SER A 48 -2.40 -1.80 19.67
CA SER A 48 -3.82 -1.55 19.67
C SER A 48 -4.52 -2.21 18.47
N PRO A 49 -5.85 -2.48 18.55
CA PRO A 49 -6.62 -2.95 17.39
C PRO A 49 -6.51 -2.04 16.16
N VAL A 50 -6.37 -0.73 16.36
CA VAL A 50 -6.22 0.24 15.26
C VAL A 50 -4.91 0.00 14.49
N GLU A 51 -3.80 -0.18 15.19
CA GLU A 51 -2.49 -0.45 14.58
C GLU A 51 -2.48 -1.79 13.84
N ILE A 52 -3.12 -2.81 14.41
CA ILE A 52 -3.28 -4.12 13.76
C ILE A 52 -4.07 -3.98 12.46
N ASN A 53 -5.22 -3.32 12.49
CA ASN A 53 -6.09 -3.15 11.34
C ASN A 53 -5.44 -2.30 10.23
N ASN A 54 -4.61 -1.33 10.60
CA ASN A 54 -3.84 -0.53 9.64
C ASN A 54 -2.63 -1.28 9.05
N GLY A 55 -2.41 -2.53 9.45
CA GLY A 55 -1.27 -3.32 8.96
C GLY A 55 0.09 -2.83 9.46
N ALA A 56 0.12 -2.00 10.50
CA ALA A 56 1.37 -1.48 11.08
C ALA A 56 2.12 -2.53 11.90
N VAL A 57 1.42 -3.58 12.34
CA VAL A 57 1.97 -4.61 13.23
C VAL A 57 2.58 -5.76 12.42
N ARG A 58 3.72 -6.25 12.86
CA ARG A 58 4.46 -7.36 12.25
C ARG A 58 4.75 -8.44 13.29
N ARG A 59 4.79 -9.69 12.83
CA ARG A 59 5.03 -10.86 13.70
C ARG A 59 6.50 -11.03 14.08
N THR A 60 7.42 -10.54 13.26
CA THR A 60 8.86 -10.69 13.46
C THR A 60 9.56 -9.34 13.29
N ILE A 61 10.69 -9.18 13.97
CA ILE A 61 11.55 -8.00 13.81
C ILE A 61 12.01 -7.82 12.36
N ASN A 62 12.36 -8.88 11.68
CA ASN A 62 12.79 -8.82 10.28
C ASN A 62 11.69 -8.29 9.35
N ALA A 63 10.43 -8.71 9.55
CA ALA A 63 9.29 -8.16 8.82
C ALA A 63 9.06 -6.68 9.14
N ALA A 64 9.26 -6.26 10.39
CA ALA A 64 9.16 -4.86 10.80
C ALA A 64 10.28 -4.01 10.17
N GLU A 65 11.51 -4.49 10.13
CA GLU A 65 12.65 -3.81 9.49
C GLU A 65 12.41 -3.59 7.98
N LYS A 66 11.89 -4.60 7.28
CA LYS A 66 11.50 -4.47 5.87
C LYS A 66 10.39 -3.43 5.65
N ALA A 67 9.37 -3.45 6.50
CA ALA A 67 8.29 -2.48 6.44
C ALA A 67 8.79 -1.05 6.73
N SER A 68 9.65 -0.88 7.72
CA SER A 68 10.28 0.39 8.06
C SER A 68 11.10 0.95 6.89
N ALA A 69 11.91 0.12 6.25
CA ALA A 69 12.70 0.53 5.09
C ALA A 69 11.81 0.98 3.93
N ALA A 70 10.75 0.22 3.62
CA ALA A 70 9.79 0.59 2.58
C ALA A 70 9.08 1.92 2.87
N MET A 71 8.68 2.16 4.12
CA MET A 71 8.05 3.42 4.53
C MET A 71 9.00 4.61 4.39
N ARG A 72 10.26 4.45 4.77
CA ARG A 72 11.27 5.52 4.62
C ARG A 72 11.49 5.87 3.16
N THR A 73 11.64 4.89 2.31
CA THR A 73 11.80 5.09 0.86
C THR A 73 10.59 5.83 0.29
N HIS A 74 9.37 5.39 0.63
CA HIS A 74 8.14 6.03 0.16
C HIS A 74 8.04 7.49 0.63
N ASN A 75 8.30 7.75 1.90
CA ASN A 75 8.23 9.09 2.47
C ASN A 75 9.30 10.02 1.86
N ARG A 76 10.49 9.52 1.58
CA ARG A 76 11.54 10.29 0.89
C ARG A 76 11.19 10.62 -0.55
N LEU A 77 10.55 9.67 -1.26
CA LEU A 77 10.01 9.94 -2.61
C LEU A 77 8.94 11.02 -2.58
N LEU A 78 7.99 10.95 -1.64
CA LEU A 78 6.97 12.00 -1.48
C LEU A 78 7.59 13.36 -1.18
N ALA A 79 8.56 13.42 -0.28
CA ALA A 79 9.26 14.66 0.05
C ALA A 79 10.02 15.25 -1.14
N TYR A 80 10.65 14.40 -1.95
CA TYR A 80 11.33 14.84 -3.16
C TYR A 80 10.36 15.43 -4.18
N VAL A 81 9.21 14.78 -4.40
CA VAL A 81 8.18 15.26 -5.32
C VAL A 81 7.54 16.56 -4.82
N ASP A 82 7.34 16.69 -3.51
CA ASP A 82 6.83 17.92 -2.90
C ASP A 82 7.80 19.10 -3.12
N GLU A 83 9.10 18.86 -3.00
CA GLU A 83 10.12 19.89 -3.17
C GLU A 83 10.40 20.24 -4.65
N PHE A 84 10.46 19.26 -5.53
CA PHE A 84 10.94 19.41 -6.91
C PHE A 84 9.89 19.15 -7.99
N GLY A 85 8.73 18.60 -7.64
CA GLY A 85 7.69 18.20 -8.60
C GLY A 85 6.82 19.35 -9.11
N GLY A 86 6.87 20.52 -8.49
CA GLY A 86 6.04 21.67 -8.85
C GLY A 86 4.54 21.39 -8.64
N ASP A 87 3.70 22.03 -9.47
CA ASP A 87 2.25 21.89 -9.42
C ASP A 87 1.70 20.71 -10.26
N TRP A 88 2.58 19.76 -10.60
CA TRP A 88 2.18 18.61 -11.39
C TRP A 88 1.27 17.65 -10.59
N GLU A 89 0.18 17.23 -11.20
CA GLU A 89 -0.75 16.24 -10.65
C GLU A 89 -0.93 15.06 -11.62
N ALA A 90 -1.15 13.87 -11.06
CA ALA A 90 -1.44 12.68 -11.84
C ALA A 90 -2.81 12.81 -12.52
N ASP A 91 -2.86 12.46 -13.80
CA ASP A 91 -4.08 12.37 -14.60
C ASP A 91 -4.16 10.95 -15.20
N TRP A 92 -5.23 10.24 -14.90
CA TRP A 92 -5.44 8.84 -15.30
C TRP A 92 -6.28 8.71 -16.58
N SER A 93 -6.33 9.76 -17.38
CA SER A 93 -6.86 9.68 -18.74
C SER A 93 -5.89 8.97 -19.68
N ASP A 94 -6.40 8.37 -20.77
CA ASP A 94 -5.58 7.64 -21.75
C ASP A 94 -4.55 8.49 -22.48
N THR A 95 -4.67 9.81 -22.40
CA THR A 95 -3.81 10.78 -23.10
C THR A 95 -2.67 11.32 -22.24
N HIS A 96 -2.71 11.11 -20.93
CA HIS A 96 -1.73 11.62 -19.98
C HIS A 96 -0.76 10.51 -19.54
N LYS A 97 0.49 10.87 -19.30
CA LYS A 97 1.53 9.96 -18.84
C LYS A 97 1.98 10.34 -17.43
N ASN A 98 1.84 9.39 -16.52
CA ASN A 98 2.29 9.52 -15.15
C ASN A 98 3.56 8.69 -14.98
N TYR A 99 4.60 9.27 -14.42
CA TYR A 99 5.93 8.65 -14.29
C TYR A 99 6.20 8.31 -12.83
N CYS A 100 6.86 7.19 -12.62
CA CYS A 100 7.43 6.84 -11.32
C CYS A 100 8.80 6.21 -11.49
N VAL A 101 9.55 6.16 -10.39
CA VAL A 101 10.88 5.56 -10.36
C VAL A 101 10.83 4.20 -9.68
N TYR A 102 11.66 3.28 -10.12
CA TYR A 102 11.79 1.95 -9.52
C TYR A 102 13.26 1.50 -9.58
N TYR A 103 13.60 0.61 -8.65
CA TYR A 103 14.92 -0.02 -8.64
C TYR A 103 14.88 -1.36 -9.37
N THR A 104 15.74 -1.55 -10.36
CA THR A 104 15.87 -2.82 -11.07
C THR A 104 17.03 -3.63 -10.53
N HIS A 105 16.73 -4.74 -9.88
CA HIS A 105 17.75 -5.64 -9.35
C HIS A 105 18.59 -6.31 -10.44
N LEU A 106 18.02 -6.50 -11.62
CA LEU A 106 18.74 -7.08 -12.76
C LEU A 106 19.91 -6.21 -13.22
N ARG A 107 19.74 -4.90 -13.20
CA ARG A 107 20.73 -3.92 -13.63
C ARG A 107 21.41 -3.20 -12.47
N MET A 108 20.95 -3.42 -11.26
CA MET A 108 21.42 -2.73 -10.04
C MET A 108 21.37 -1.20 -10.18
N THR A 109 20.28 -0.69 -10.75
CA THR A 109 20.13 0.74 -11.04
C THR A 109 18.68 1.19 -10.89
N TRP A 110 18.47 2.48 -10.68
CA TRP A 110 17.17 3.12 -10.75
C TRP A 110 16.78 3.41 -12.19
N ALA A 111 15.51 3.32 -12.48
CA ALA A 111 14.94 3.57 -13.80
C ALA A 111 13.56 4.23 -13.68
N VAL A 112 13.12 4.85 -14.76
CA VAL A 112 11.79 5.46 -14.89
C VAL A 112 10.85 4.48 -15.57
N THR A 113 9.62 4.40 -15.09
CA THR A 113 8.50 3.78 -15.80
C THR A 113 7.33 4.74 -15.89
N MET A 114 6.41 4.46 -16.78
CA MET A 114 5.23 5.28 -16.98
C MET A 114 3.95 4.46 -17.02
N SER A 115 2.85 5.10 -16.65
CA SER A 115 1.49 4.57 -16.79
C SER A 115 0.53 5.68 -17.17
N SER A 116 -0.44 5.40 -18.04
CA SER A 116 -1.48 6.34 -18.41
C SER A 116 -2.80 6.09 -17.69
N SER A 117 -3.24 4.84 -17.64
CA SER A 117 -4.56 4.46 -17.13
C SER A 117 -4.54 3.57 -15.89
N VAL A 118 -3.37 3.13 -15.46
CA VAL A 118 -3.21 2.21 -14.32
C VAL A 118 -2.43 2.88 -13.20
N CYS A 119 -3.09 3.05 -12.05
CA CYS A 119 -2.47 3.48 -10.82
C CYS A 119 -1.99 2.26 -10.03
N THR A 120 -0.67 2.14 -9.83
CA THR A 120 -0.10 1.10 -8.99
C THR A 120 -0.09 1.56 -7.54
N SER A 121 -0.72 0.78 -6.66
CA SER A 121 -0.75 1.08 -5.23
C SER A 121 0.67 1.17 -4.66
N GLY A 122 0.94 2.23 -3.89
CA GLY A 122 2.23 2.47 -3.26
C GLY A 122 3.28 3.13 -4.18
N ALA A 123 3.03 3.31 -5.47
CA ALA A 123 3.91 4.10 -6.34
C ALA A 123 3.70 5.60 -6.11
N VAL A 124 4.80 6.36 -6.18
CA VAL A 124 4.77 7.81 -6.15
C VAL A 124 4.94 8.32 -7.57
N TYR A 125 3.91 8.97 -8.08
CA TYR A 125 3.88 9.49 -9.45
C TYR A 125 4.34 10.94 -9.52
N MET A 126 4.96 11.29 -10.63
CA MET A 126 5.53 12.60 -10.88
C MET A 126 5.58 12.92 -12.37
N SER A 127 5.99 14.13 -12.73
CA SER A 127 6.26 14.50 -14.11
C SER A 127 7.46 13.74 -14.67
N GLN A 128 7.59 13.67 -15.99
CA GLN A 128 8.72 13.05 -16.66
C GLN A 128 10.05 13.70 -16.24
N ASP A 129 10.11 15.02 -16.27
CA ASP A 129 11.34 15.75 -15.92
C ASP A 129 11.77 15.51 -14.47
N CYS A 130 10.80 15.46 -13.55
CA CYS A 130 11.06 15.15 -12.15
C CYS A 130 11.58 13.71 -11.99
N ALA A 131 10.97 12.74 -12.66
CA ALA A 131 11.39 11.33 -12.60
C ALA A 131 12.79 11.10 -13.18
N GLU A 132 13.07 11.65 -14.35
CA GLU A 132 14.39 11.55 -14.99
C GLU A 132 15.47 12.22 -14.15
N GLY A 133 15.22 13.41 -13.64
CA GLY A 133 16.15 14.13 -12.74
C GLY A 133 16.40 13.39 -11.43
N LEU A 134 15.36 12.76 -10.86
CA LEU A 134 15.52 11.93 -9.66
C LEU A 134 16.34 10.67 -9.93
N VAL A 135 16.10 9.98 -11.04
CA VAL A 135 16.87 8.77 -11.42
C VAL A 135 18.36 9.09 -11.59
N ASP A 136 18.69 10.21 -12.23
CA ASP A 136 20.09 10.64 -12.39
C ASP A 136 20.76 10.86 -11.02
N LYS A 137 20.08 11.52 -10.09
CA LYS A 137 20.57 11.77 -8.74
C LYS A 137 20.67 10.51 -7.87
N LEU A 138 19.74 9.58 -8.03
CA LEU A 138 19.79 8.28 -7.35
C LEU A 138 20.96 7.43 -7.85
N ASN A 139 21.17 7.38 -9.15
CA ASN A 139 22.25 6.60 -9.76
C ASN A 139 23.63 7.22 -9.53
N SER A 140 23.72 8.53 -9.34
CA SER A 140 24.97 9.22 -8.97
C SER A 140 25.26 9.15 -7.46
N GLY A 141 24.31 8.76 -6.63
CA GLY A 141 24.43 8.76 -5.18
C GLY A 141 24.22 10.13 -4.53
N GLU A 142 23.80 11.14 -5.28
CA GLU A 142 23.45 12.47 -4.75
C GLU A 142 22.18 12.42 -3.88
N VAL A 143 21.23 11.56 -4.24
CA VAL A 143 20.04 11.25 -3.46
C VAL A 143 20.08 9.78 -3.04
N VAL A 144 19.72 9.52 -1.78
CA VAL A 144 19.59 8.17 -1.21
C VAL A 144 18.18 8.03 -0.63
N LEU A 145 17.47 6.97 -1.01
CA LEU A 145 16.12 6.64 -0.54
C LEU A 145 16.14 5.59 0.58
#